data_81241a73f359418e1719e5fadc892c82
#
_entry.id   81241a73f359418e1719e5fadc892c82
#
_cell.length_a   1.000
_cell.length_b   1.000
_cell.length_c   1.000
_cell.angle_alpha   90.00
_cell.angle_beta   90.00
_cell.angle_gamma   90.00
#
_symmetry.space_group_name_H-M   'P 1'
#
loop_
_entity.id
_entity.type
_entity.pdbx_description
1 polymer ?
#
loop_
_entity_poly.entity_id
_entity_poly.type
_entity_poly.pdbx_seq_one_letter_code
_entity_poly.pdbx_strand_id
1 'polypeptide(L)'
;MNKTDVVFRKWKDGSILALFPHCVETYEGNVMSYEHVGQHSSADYGHCIYNTKPAKEHEYKSLKDELESIGYNLNVIKRQNYNKFLLGLNEIRKTFNQYGEF
;
A
#
# COMPACT_ATOMS: atom_id res chain seq x y z
N MET A 1 16.01 3.84 11.80
CA MET A 1 14.55 3.88 11.72
C MET A 1 14.05 3.19 10.46
N ASN A 2 13.08 2.33 10.62
CA ASN A 2 12.54 1.60 9.48
C ASN A 2 11.68 2.51 8.62
N LYS A 3 11.83 2.37 7.32
CA LYS A 3 10.98 3.07 6.36
C LYS A 3 9.85 2.15 5.91
N THR A 4 8.72 2.77 5.59
CA THR A 4 7.56 2.07 5.03
C THR A 4 7.60 2.21 3.52
N ASP A 5 7.62 1.08 2.81
CA ASP A 5 7.60 1.08 1.35
C ASP A 5 6.23 1.55 0.85
N VAL A 6 6.24 2.44 -0.13
CA VAL A 6 5.03 2.99 -0.72
C VAL A 6 5.18 3.11 -2.24
N VAL A 7 4.09 2.78 -2.93
CA VAL A 7 3.98 2.95 -4.38
C VAL A 7 2.88 3.98 -4.64
N PHE A 8 3.19 5.04 -5.38
CA PHE A 8 2.18 6.05 -5.72
C PHE A 8 1.69 5.83 -7.14
N ARG A 9 0.37 5.78 -7.29
CA ARG A 9 -0.29 5.53 -8.56
C ARG A 9 -1.33 6.61 -8.83
N LYS A 10 -1.69 6.77 -10.10
CA LYS A 10 -2.65 7.78 -10.53
C LYS A 10 -3.80 7.12 -11.26
N TRP A 11 -5.02 7.37 -10.78
CA TRP A 11 -6.24 6.90 -11.42
C TRP A 11 -6.54 7.72 -12.68
N LYS A 12 -7.46 7.21 -13.52
CA LYS A 12 -7.86 7.91 -14.76
C LYS A 12 -8.42 9.31 -14.50
N ASP A 13 -9.08 9.50 -13.37
CA ASP A 13 -9.64 10.81 -13.00
C ASP A 13 -8.60 11.78 -12.45
N GLY A 14 -7.34 11.37 -12.38
CA GLY A 14 -6.24 12.20 -11.89
C GLY A 14 -5.97 12.09 -10.41
N SER A 15 -6.81 11.39 -9.64
CA SER A 15 -6.57 11.22 -8.21
C SER A 15 -5.39 10.30 -7.95
N ILE A 16 -4.71 10.52 -6.82
CA ILE A 16 -3.48 9.79 -6.46
C ILE A 16 -3.79 8.80 -5.35
N LEU A 17 -3.25 7.60 -5.51
CA LEU A 17 -3.40 6.50 -4.58
C LEU A 17 -2.02 6.11 -4.04
N ALA A 18 -1.91 5.95 -2.74
CA ALA A 18 -0.73 5.36 -2.11
C ALA A 18 -1.03 3.89 -1.79
N LEU A 19 -0.18 2.99 -2.26
CA LEU A 19 -0.25 1.57 -1.95
C LEU A 19 0.94 1.21 -1.08
N PHE A 20 0.68 0.47 -0.01
CA PHE A 20 1.75 -0.04 0.86
C PHE A 20 1.92 -1.53 0.52
N PRO A 21 2.76 -1.84 -0.47
CA PRO A 21 2.70 -3.13 -1.17
C PRO A 21 3.12 -4.31 -0.32
N HIS A 22 3.79 -4.05 0.82
CA HIS A 22 4.25 -5.13 1.70
C HIS A 22 3.48 -5.16 3.03
N CYS A 23 2.50 -4.26 3.19
CA CYS A 23 1.64 -4.22 4.37
C CYS A 23 0.35 -4.98 4.06
N VAL A 24 0.41 -6.30 4.19
CA VAL A 24 -0.72 -7.18 3.88
C VAL A 24 -1.74 -7.11 5.01
N GLU A 25 -3.00 -6.92 4.66
CA GLU A 25 -4.07 -6.73 5.64
C GLU A 25 -5.10 -7.86 5.66
N THR A 26 -5.22 -8.62 4.58
CA THR A 26 -6.24 -9.65 4.50
C THR A 26 -5.64 -11.00 4.14
N TYR A 27 -6.36 -12.06 4.47
CA TYR A 27 -5.95 -13.43 4.16
C TYR A 27 -5.77 -13.63 2.65
N GLU A 28 -6.57 -12.94 1.84
CA GLU A 28 -6.48 -13.01 0.37
C GLU A 28 -5.29 -12.26 -0.20
N GLY A 29 -4.62 -11.44 0.61
CA GLY A 29 -3.43 -10.72 0.18
C GLY A 29 -3.66 -9.28 -0.21
N ASN A 30 -4.79 -8.68 0.18
CA ASN A 30 -4.99 -7.25 -0.01
C ASN A 30 -4.01 -6.48 0.86
N VAL A 31 -3.53 -5.35 0.35
CA VAL A 31 -2.54 -4.52 1.04
C VAL A 31 -3.17 -3.20 1.48
N MET A 32 -2.54 -2.55 2.44
CA MET A 32 -3.00 -1.25 2.92
C MET A 32 -2.86 -0.23 1.80
N SER A 33 -3.85 0.66 1.72
CA SER A 33 -3.84 1.78 0.78
C SER A 33 -4.28 3.04 1.50
N TYR A 34 -4.01 4.19 0.87
CA TYR A 34 -4.37 5.48 1.43
C TYR A 34 -4.70 6.46 0.30
N GLU A 35 -5.81 7.16 0.48
CA GLU A 35 -6.15 8.30 -0.36
C GLU A 35 -6.33 9.52 0.54
N HIS A 36 -6.42 10.72 -0.06
CA HIS A 36 -6.49 11.96 0.72
C HIS A 36 -7.57 11.93 1.80
N VAL A 37 -7.35 12.74 2.84
CA VAL A 37 -8.30 13.02 3.92
C VAL A 37 -8.52 11.82 4.83
N GLY A 38 -7.39 11.16 5.19
CA GLY A 38 -7.41 10.15 6.26
C GLY A 38 -8.03 8.83 5.88
N GLN A 39 -8.14 8.51 4.60
CA GLN A 39 -8.81 7.29 4.18
C GLN A 39 -7.84 6.14 3.93
N HIS A 40 -7.58 5.39 4.99
CA HIS A 40 -6.92 4.08 4.86
C HIS A 40 -7.96 3.04 4.45
N SER A 41 -7.56 2.13 3.56
CA SER A 41 -8.40 0.98 3.23
C SER A 41 -7.53 -0.16 2.73
N SER A 42 -8.15 -1.32 2.51
CA SER A 42 -7.47 -2.47 1.92
C SER A 42 -7.72 -2.49 0.41
N ALA A 43 -6.70 -2.85 -0.34
CA ALA A 43 -6.76 -2.85 -1.80
C ALA A 43 -6.08 -4.07 -2.38
N ASP A 44 -6.63 -4.57 -3.48
CA ASP A 44 -5.98 -5.59 -4.30
C ASP A 44 -4.88 -4.91 -5.11
N TYR A 45 -3.62 -5.22 -4.77
CA TYR A 45 -2.48 -4.55 -5.39
C TYR A 45 -2.48 -4.71 -6.90
N GLY A 46 -2.67 -5.94 -7.40
CA GLY A 46 -2.65 -6.20 -8.85
C GLY A 46 -3.74 -5.45 -9.59
N HIS A 47 -4.95 -5.42 -9.02
CA HIS A 47 -6.07 -4.68 -9.60
C HIS A 47 -5.76 -3.18 -9.69
N CYS A 48 -5.20 -2.62 -8.63
CA CYS A 48 -4.85 -1.20 -8.60
C CYS A 48 -3.77 -0.88 -9.62
N ILE A 49 -2.73 -1.72 -9.74
CA ILE A 49 -1.67 -1.52 -10.71
C ILE A 49 -2.22 -1.59 -12.15
N TYR A 50 -3.10 -2.55 -12.41
CA TYR A 50 -3.71 -2.70 -13.74
C TYR A 50 -4.53 -1.47 -14.15
N ASN A 51 -5.22 -0.85 -13.20
CA ASN A 51 -6.17 0.23 -13.45
C ASN A 51 -5.60 1.64 -13.24
N THR A 52 -4.32 1.76 -12.96
CA THR A 52 -3.68 3.06 -12.71
C THR A 52 -2.39 3.18 -13.51
N LYS A 53 -1.80 4.37 -13.44
CA LYS A 53 -0.47 4.65 -13.99
C LYS A 53 0.47 5.05 -12.88
N PRO A 54 1.80 4.90 -13.05
CA PRO A 54 2.74 5.46 -12.08
C PRO A 54 2.52 6.97 -11.93
N ALA A 55 2.45 7.44 -10.69
CA ALA A 55 2.36 8.87 -10.42
C ALA A 55 3.76 9.46 -10.42
N LYS A 56 3.88 10.67 -10.98
CA LYS A 56 5.14 11.40 -10.98
C LYS A 56 5.30 12.15 -9.66
N GLU A 57 6.53 12.52 -9.32
CA GLU A 57 6.81 13.17 -8.04
C GLU A 57 5.96 14.40 -7.81
N HIS A 58 5.83 15.28 -8.82
CA HIS A 58 5.02 16.47 -8.65
C HIS A 58 3.53 16.16 -8.48
N GLU A 59 3.10 14.97 -8.92
CA GLU A 59 1.71 14.54 -8.78
C GLU A 59 1.41 13.96 -7.40
N TYR A 60 2.37 13.21 -6.81
CA TYR A 60 2.12 12.56 -5.53
C TYR A 60 2.64 13.33 -4.32
N LYS A 61 3.34 14.44 -4.54
CA LYS A 61 4.00 15.18 -3.45
C LYS A 61 3.03 15.58 -2.34
N SER A 62 1.85 16.06 -2.70
CA SER A 62 0.84 16.46 -1.72
C SER A 62 0.41 15.29 -0.83
N LEU A 63 0.16 14.13 -1.43
CA LEU A 63 -0.23 12.94 -0.69
C LEU A 63 0.93 12.41 0.17
N LYS A 64 2.13 12.44 -0.37
CA LYS A 64 3.34 12.06 0.37
C LYS A 64 3.52 12.94 1.60
N ASP A 65 3.38 14.26 1.44
CA ASP A 65 3.49 15.21 2.55
C ASP A 65 2.42 14.95 3.61
N GLU A 66 1.20 14.65 3.18
CA GLU A 66 0.12 14.31 4.11
C GLU A 66 0.47 13.06 4.92
N LEU A 67 0.95 11.99 4.28
CA LEU A 67 1.33 10.76 4.96
C LEU A 67 2.48 11.01 5.94
N GLU A 68 3.47 11.80 5.55
CA GLU A 68 4.59 12.12 6.43
C GLU A 68 4.12 12.93 7.62
N SER A 69 3.14 13.80 7.43
CA SER A 69 2.60 14.62 8.52
C SER A 69 1.87 13.80 9.58
N ILE A 70 1.34 12.65 9.22
CA ILE A 70 0.67 11.75 10.18
C ILE A 70 1.61 10.68 10.73
N GLY A 71 2.90 10.74 10.42
CA GLY A 71 3.91 9.94 11.09
C GLY A 71 4.63 8.92 10.23
N TYR A 72 4.31 8.80 8.97
CA TYR A 72 4.99 7.83 8.10
C TYR A 72 6.40 8.29 7.75
N ASN A 73 7.33 7.33 7.74
CA ASN A 73 8.66 7.50 7.19
C ASN A 73 8.70 6.67 5.89
N LEU A 74 8.56 7.34 4.75
CA LEU A 74 8.26 6.66 3.48
C LEU A 74 9.51 6.36 2.67
N ASN A 75 9.53 5.16 2.07
CA ASN A 75 10.48 4.78 1.04
C ASN A 75 9.69 4.58 -0.26
N VAL A 76 9.80 5.53 -1.18
CA VAL A 76 9.03 5.49 -2.43
C VAL A 76 9.66 4.48 -3.37
N ILE A 77 8.90 3.47 -3.76
CA ILE A 77 9.34 2.45 -4.71
C ILE A 77 8.37 2.40 -5.88
N LYS A 78 8.79 1.74 -6.96
CA LYS A 78 7.98 1.71 -8.19
C LYS A 78 7.11 0.47 -8.28
N ARG A 79 7.49 -0.62 -7.63
CA ARG A 79 6.75 -1.87 -7.68
C ARG A 79 6.94 -2.70 -6.42
N GLN A 80 6.02 -3.61 -6.19
CA GLN A 80 6.05 -4.54 -5.08
C GLN A 80 7.25 -5.48 -5.17
N ASN A 81 7.88 -5.75 -4.03
CA ASN A 81 8.85 -6.83 -3.90
C ASN A 81 8.09 -8.09 -3.51
N TYR A 82 8.09 -9.09 -4.38
CA TYR A 82 7.29 -10.29 -4.17
C TYR A 82 7.66 -11.03 -2.89
N ASN A 83 8.95 -11.13 -2.59
CA ASN A 83 9.40 -11.84 -1.36
C ASN A 83 8.93 -11.13 -0.10
N LYS A 84 9.00 -9.80 -0.06
CA LYS A 84 8.48 -9.02 1.08
C LYS A 84 6.97 -9.17 1.21
N PHE A 85 6.26 -9.18 0.09
CA PHE A 85 4.82 -9.39 0.09
C PHE A 85 4.48 -10.76 0.68
N LEU A 86 5.20 -11.82 0.25
CA LEU A 86 4.96 -13.17 0.76
C LEU A 86 5.20 -13.27 2.27
N LEU A 87 6.22 -12.60 2.79
CA LEU A 87 6.44 -12.57 4.23
C LEU A 87 5.25 -11.97 4.96
N GLY A 88 4.74 -10.84 4.47
CA GLY A 88 3.56 -10.20 5.05
C GLY A 88 2.32 -11.09 4.95
N LEU A 89 2.11 -11.72 3.81
CA LEU A 89 0.98 -12.62 3.60
C LEU A 89 1.05 -13.81 4.56
N ASN A 90 2.22 -14.41 4.72
CA ASN A 90 2.41 -15.55 5.62
C ASN A 90 2.12 -15.15 7.07
N GLU A 91 2.53 -13.95 7.50
CA GLU A 91 2.26 -13.48 8.85
C GLU A 91 0.76 -13.31 9.10
N ILE A 92 0.05 -12.72 8.14
CA ILE A 92 -1.41 -12.57 8.24
C ILE A 92 -2.08 -13.93 8.31
N ARG A 93 -1.68 -14.87 7.46
CA ARG A 93 -2.28 -16.21 7.42
C ARG A 93 -2.00 -17.00 8.69
N LYS A 94 -0.83 -16.85 9.28
CA LYS A 94 -0.51 -17.43 10.58
C LYS A 94 -1.43 -16.91 11.66
N THR A 95 -1.68 -15.61 11.68
CA THR A 95 -2.54 -14.99 12.67
C THR A 95 -3.95 -15.57 12.60
N PHE A 96 -4.51 -15.68 11.40
CA PHE A 96 -5.84 -16.27 11.23
C PHE A 96 -5.88 -17.73 11.66
N ASN A 97 -4.89 -18.51 11.24
CA ASN A 97 -4.83 -19.93 11.59
C ASN A 97 -4.67 -20.12 13.09
N GLN A 98 -3.87 -19.28 13.75
CA GLN A 98 -3.64 -19.35 15.18
C GLN A 98 -4.93 -19.14 15.97
N TYR A 99 -5.83 -18.30 15.49
CA TYR A 99 -7.09 -18.05 16.18
C TYR A 99 -8.23 -18.93 15.70
N GLY A 100 -7.94 -19.87 14.81
CA GLY A 100 -8.95 -20.84 14.36
C GLY A 100 -10.08 -20.24 13.55
N GLU A 101 -9.80 -19.20 12.80
CA GLU A 101 -10.82 -18.45 12.06
C GLU A 101 -11.24 -19.14 10.75
N PHE A 102 -10.70 -20.29 10.46
CA PHE A 102 -10.97 -21.01 9.20
C PHE A 102 -11.33 -22.45 9.45
#